data_f987cd8d870160c1bf068e6191f6ef4d
#
_entry.id   f987cd8d870160c1bf068e6191f6ef4d
#
_cell.length_a   1.000
_cell.length_b   1.000
_cell.length_c   1.000
_cell.angle_alpha   90.00
_cell.angle_beta   90.00
_cell.angle_gamma   90.00
#
_symmetry.space_group_name_H-M   'P 1'
#
loop_
_entity.id
_entity.type
_entity.pdbx_description
1 polymer ?
#
loop_
_entity_poly.entity_id
_entity_poly.type
_entity_poly.pdbx_seq_one_letter_code
_entity_poly.pdbx_strand_id
1 'polypeptide(L)'
;KVVEQTGGDLTKPNLAANLGEELGITINDTAGKNRTGGDYTRTAINNLKWADPKTLPNNPEDPNELGSEVHNFSRLWTGAFYDVFTGIVNENRAAGMDAAQALREASNEGLRMLGRLVKGAPRFDFTYKDMAKAFIASDRDGNEGKHVDLITQSYKNRGILPADFSLSEVGPSPVPRSLTDEQAAVQKD
;
A
#
# COMPACT_ATOMS: atom_id res chain seq x y z
N LYS A 1 1.40 20.92 3.06
CA LYS A 1 0.74 20.79 1.73
C LYS A 1 -0.36 19.74 1.72
N VAL A 2 -0.10 18.43 2.03
CA VAL A 2 -1.16 17.38 1.99
C VAL A 2 -2.35 17.75 2.89
N VAL A 3 -2.09 18.12 4.15
CA VAL A 3 -3.14 18.54 5.09
C VAL A 3 -3.86 19.82 4.64
N GLU A 4 -3.15 20.77 4.05
CA GLU A 4 -3.75 22.00 3.49
C GLU A 4 -4.66 21.68 2.30
N GLN A 5 -4.27 20.72 1.44
CA GLN A 5 -5.09 20.28 0.30
C GLN A 5 -6.34 19.53 0.71
N THR A 6 -6.25 18.71 1.75
CA THR A 6 -7.26 17.71 2.07
C THR A 6 -8.04 17.98 3.35
N GLY A 7 -7.56 18.88 4.22
CA GLY A 7 -8.05 19.01 5.59
C GLY A 7 -7.78 17.76 6.45
N GLY A 8 -6.87 16.90 5.97
CA GLY A 8 -6.54 15.61 6.60
C GLY A 8 -7.39 14.44 6.10
N ASP A 9 -8.25 14.64 5.12
CA ASP A 9 -9.01 13.58 4.44
C ASP A 9 -8.23 13.07 3.23
N LEU A 10 -7.48 11.98 3.41
CA LEU A 10 -6.61 11.41 2.38
C LEU A 10 -7.36 10.68 1.25
N THR A 11 -8.68 10.58 1.31
CA THR A 11 -9.49 10.08 0.19
C THR A 11 -9.62 11.10 -0.94
N LYS A 12 -9.32 12.39 -0.64
CA LYS A 12 -9.27 13.46 -1.63
C LYS A 12 -7.94 13.46 -2.39
N PRO A 13 -7.93 13.91 -3.67
CA PRO A 13 -6.69 14.06 -4.43
C PRO A 13 -5.63 14.85 -3.67
N ASN A 14 -4.42 14.30 -3.59
CA ASN A 14 -3.34 14.90 -2.83
C ASN A 14 -1.96 14.42 -3.30
N LEU A 15 -0.92 15.18 -2.97
CA LEU A 15 0.46 14.90 -3.34
C LEU A 15 1.02 13.57 -2.81
N ALA A 16 0.51 13.05 -1.69
CA ALA A 16 0.98 11.78 -1.15
C ALA A 16 0.46 10.58 -1.96
N ALA A 17 -0.70 10.74 -2.60
CA ALA A 17 -1.30 9.70 -3.44
C ALA A 17 -0.80 9.71 -4.88
N ASN A 18 -0.31 10.86 -5.37
CA ASN A 18 0.08 11.04 -6.76
C ASN A 18 1.58 10.80 -6.96
N LEU A 19 1.92 10.16 -8.06
CA LEU A 19 3.29 9.89 -8.45
C LEU A 19 3.56 10.41 -9.87
N GLY A 20 4.68 11.12 -10.03
CA GLY A 20 5.17 11.53 -11.35
C GLY A 20 4.29 12.59 -12.02
N GLU A 21 3.94 13.67 -11.34
CA GLU A 21 3.06 14.73 -11.85
C GLU A 21 3.60 15.35 -13.15
N GLU A 22 4.85 15.78 -13.19
CA GLU A 22 5.44 16.38 -14.40
C GLU A 22 5.42 15.43 -15.60
N LEU A 23 5.72 14.13 -15.36
CA LEU A 23 5.68 13.11 -16.41
C LEU A 23 4.23 12.84 -16.84
N GLY A 24 3.29 12.85 -15.90
CA GLY A 24 1.85 12.66 -16.18
C GLY A 24 1.31 13.76 -17.09
N ILE A 25 1.63 15.00 -16.79
CA ILE A 25 1.29 16.17 -17.63
C ILE A 25 1.86 15.98 -19.05
N THR A 26 3.15 15.66 -19.16
CA THR A 26 3.81 15.46 -20.46
C THR A 26 3.18 14.35 -21.28
N ILE A 27 2.82 13.23 -20.65
CA ILE A 27 2.13 12.10 -21.30
C ILE A 27 0.76 12.53 -21.83
N ASN A 28 0.00 13.24 -21.01
CA ASN A 28 -1.36 13.68 -21.38
C ASN A 28 -1.33 14.70 -22.51
N ASP A 29 -0.41 15.66 -22.47
CA ASP A 29 -0.21 16.67 -23.51
C ASP A 29 0.21 16.03 -24.84
N THR A 30 1.16 15.09 -24.80
CA THR A 30 1.69 14.42 -26.01
C THR A 30 0.67 13.46 -26.63
N ALA A 31 -0.10 12.75 -25.81
CA ALA A 31 -1.07 11.78 -26.29
C ALA A 31 -2.42 12.40 -26.68
N GLY A 32 -2.65 13.67 -26.39
CA GLY A 32 -3.91 14.38 -26.63
C GLY A 32 -5.11 13.78 -25.88
N LYS A 33 -4.86 13.02 -24.82
CA LYS A 33 -5.87 12.35 -23.99
C LYS A 33 -5.42 12.37 -22.54
N ASN A 34 -6.36 12.49 -21.61
CA ASN A 34 -6.09 12.27 -20.18
C ASN A 34 -5.93 10.77 -19.88
N ARG A 35 -4.82 10.20 -20.33
CA ARG A 35 -4.53 8.75 -20.22
C ARG A 35 -4.24 8.29 -18.81
N THR A 36 -3.88 9.20 -17.92
CA THR A 36 -3.48 8.89 -16.54
C THR A 36 -4.61 9.17 -15.54
N GLY A 37 -5.69 9.83 -15.97
CA GLY A 37 -6.81 10.22 -15.12
C GLY A 37 -6.59 11.53 -14.36
N GLY A 38 -5.46 12.22 -14.58
CA GLY A 38 -5.11 13.51 -13.94
C GLY A 38 -3.67 13.92 -14.24
N ASP A 39 -3.22 15.01 -13.64
CA ASP A 39 -1.86 15.55 -13.80
C ASP A 39 -0.83 14.72 -12.99
N TYR A 40 -0.81 13.39 -13.22
CA TYR A 40 0.10 12.46 -12.57
C TYR A 40 0.25 11.20 -13.44
N THR A 41 1.34 10.47 -13.28
CA THR A 41 1.52 9.18 -13.95
C THR A 41 0.63 8.10 -13.32
N ARG A 42 0.48 8.13 -11.99
CA ARG A 42 -0.32 7.18 -11.20
C ARG A 42 -0.86 7.84 -9.95
N THR A 43 -2.00 7.33 -9.49
CA THR A 43 -2.51 7.66 -8.18
C THR A 43 -2.75 6.40 -7.34
N ALA A 44 -2.46 6.49 -6.05
CA ALA A 44 -2.82 5.47 -5.07
C ALA A 44 -4.32 5.49 -4.71
N ILE A 45 -4.99 6.63 -4.96
CA ILE A 45 -6.44 6.75 -4.80
C ILE A 45 -7.11 6.10 -6.01
N ASN A 46 -7.50 4.85 -5.86
CA ASN A 46 -8.21 4.07 -6.88
C ASN A 46 -9.09 3.01 -6.21
N ASN A 47 -10.02 2.45 -6.97
CA ASN A 47 -10.94 1.39 -6.51
C ASN A 47 -10.67 0.05 -7.21
N LEU A 48 -9.46 -0.15 -7.71
CA LEU A 48 -9.09 -1.36 -8.43
C LEU A 48 -9.21 -2.58 -7.53
N LYS A 49 -9.72 -3.68 -8.13
CA LYS A 49 -9.86 -4.98 -7.48
C LYS A 49 -9.09 -6.03 -8.25
N TRP A 50 -8.62 -7.03 -7.55
CA TRP A 50 -7.91 -8.14 -8.16
C TRP A 50 -8.79 -8.87 -9.18
N ALA A 51 -8.20 -9.14 -10.33
CA ALA A 51 -8.74 -10.03 -11.34
C ALA A 51 -7.58 -10.83 -11.95
N ASP A 52 -7.86 -12.00 -12.55
CA ASP A 52 -6.82 -12.80 -13.20
C ASP A 52 -6.19 -11.99 -14.35
N PRO A 53 -4.86 -11.74 -14.32
CA PRO A 53 -4.19 -10.96 -15.36
C PRO A 53 -4.42 -11.51 -16.78
N LYS A 54 -4.67 -12.81 -16.91
CA LYS A 54 -4.94 -13.45 -18.21
C LYS A 54 -6.27 -13.01 -18.83
N THR A 55 -7.19 -12.48 -18.03
CA THR A 55 -8.52 -12.01 -18.46
C THR A 55 -8.56 -10.50 -18.72
N LEU A 56 -7.48 -9.79 -18.40
CA LEU A 56 -7.42 -8.33 -18.48
C LEU A 56 -6.82 -7.86 -19.81
N PRO A 57 -7.25 -6.68 -20.30
CA PRO A 57 -6.55 -6.02 -21.39
C PRO A 57 -5.13 -5.65 -20.95
N ASN A 58 -4.18 -5.60 -21.88
CA ASN A 58 -2.80 -5.24 -21.54
C ASN A 58 -2.74 -3.80 -20.98
N ASN A 59 -3.24 -2.84 -21.73
CA ASN A 59 -3.36 -1.44 -21.33
C ASN A 59 -4.78 -0.96 -21.62
N PRO A 60 -5.65 -0.87 -20.60
CA PRO A 60 -7.01 -0.34 -20.79
C PRO A 60 -6.95 1.15 -21.17
N GLU A 61 -7.95 1.59 -21.92
CA GLU A 61 -8.10 3.02 -22.27
C GLU A 61 -8.59 3.84 -21.06
N ASP A 62 -9.45 3.25 -20.21
CA ASP A 62 -9.92 3.89 -19.00
C ASP A 62 -8.84 3.79 -17.89
N PRO A 63 -8.35 4.90 -17.36
CA PRO A 63 -7.38 4.92 -16.26
C PRO A 63 -7.93 4.31 -14.96
N ASN A 64 -9.25 4.10 -14.85
CA ASN A 64 -9.86 3.44 -13.69
C ASN A 64 -10.00 1.92 -13.86
N GLU A 65 -9.62 1.37 -15.01
CA GLU A 65 -9.58 -0.07 -15.24
C GLU A 65 -8.21 -0.66 -14.91
N LEU A 66 -8.23 -1.92 -14.48
CA LEU A 66 -7.02 -2.71 -14.23
C LEU A 66 -6.57 -3.36 -15.53
N GLY A 67 -5.30 -3.19 -15.89
CA GLY A 67 -4.67 -3.86 -17.01
C GLY A 67 -3.66 -4.91 -16.55
N SER A 68 -3.31 -5.84 -17.43
CA SER A 68 -2.32 -6.89 -17.18
C SER A 68 -0.87 -6.42 -17.34
N GLU A 69 -0.62 -5.24 -17.92
CA GLU A 69 0.71 -4.63 -17.97
C GLU A 69 1.22 -4.41 -16.54
N VAL A 70 2.47 -4.80 -16.28
CA VAL A 70 3.02 -4.90 -14.91
C VAL A 70 2.91 -3.59 -14.11
N HIS A 71 3.10 -2.45 -14.76
CA HIS A 71 2.98 -1.15 -14.09
C HIS A 71 1.52 -0.77 -13.84
N ASN A 72 0.60 -1.15 -14.72
CA ASN A 72 -0.82 -0.95 -14.50
C ASN A 72 -1.31 -1.86 -13.37
N PHE A 73 -0.95 -3.15 -13.41
CA PHE A 73 -1.35 -4.12 -12.40
C PHE A 73 -0.83 -3.77 -11.01
N SER A 74 0.36 -3.15 -10.91
CA SER A 74 0.94 -2.72 -9.63
C SER A 74 0.12 -1.65 -8.89
N ARG A 75 -0.76 -0.93 -9.59
CA ARG A 75 -1.68 0.07 -9.00
C ARG A 75 -2.65 -0.55 -8.00
N LEU A 76 -3.01 -1.82 -8.20
CA LEU A 76 -3.83 -2.58 -7.26
C LEU A 76 -3.16 -2.67 -5.88
N TRP A 77 -1.87 -3.06 -5.85
CA TRP A 77 -1.10 -3.14 -4.61
C TRP A 77 -0.91 -1.76 -3.95
N THR A 78 -0.56 -0.76 -4.75
CA THR A 78 -0.37 0.61 -4.28
C THR A 78 -1.66 1.15 -3.63
N GLY A 79 -2.82 0.89 -4.27
CA GLY A 79 -4.11 1.28 -3.71
C GLY A 79 -4.42 0.57 -2.39
N ALA A 80 -4.18 -0.74 -2.30
CA ALA A 80 -4.39 -1.49 -1.06
C ALA A 80 -3.49 -0.99 0.09
N PHE A 81 -2.22 -0.68 -0.19
CA PHE A 81 -1.31 -0.11 0.79
C PHE A 81 -1.76 1.30 1.23
N TYR A 82 -2.27 2.11 0.28
CA TYR A 82 -2.77 3.45 0.58
C TYR A 82 -4.04 3.41 1.43
N ASP A 83 -4.91 2.41 1.25
CA ASP A 83 -6.07 2.19 2.13
C ASP A 83 -5.61 1.93 3.58
N VAL A 84 -4.58 1.09 3.78
CA VAL A 84 -3.98 0.85 5.10
C VAL A 84 -3.40 2.16 5.67
N PHE A 85 -2.63 2.89 4.88
CA PHE A 85 -2.04 4.16 5.29
C PHE A 85 -3.11 5.18 5.72
N THR A 86 -4.18 5.32 4.94
CA THR A 86 -5.32 6.19 5.25
C THR A 86 -6.02 5.75 6.53
N GLY A 87 -6.17 4.43 6.72
CA GLY A 87 -6.73 3.87 7.95
C GLY A 87 -5.91 4.25 9.18
N ILE A 88 -4.59 4.12 9.14
CA ILE A 88 -3.70 4.52 10.24
C ILE A 88 -3.83 6.01 10.55
N VAL A 89 -3.91 6.88 9.53
CA VAL A 89 -4.15 8.32 9.74
C VAL A 89 -5.48 8.55 10.47
N ASN A 90 -6.53 7.84 10.07
CA ASN A 90 -7.85 7.98 10.69
C ASN A 90 -7.85 7.46 12.13
N GLU A 91 -7.19 6.34 12.43
CA GLU A 91 -7.02 5.83 13.80
C GLU A 91 -6.27 6.85 14.69
N ASN A 92 -5.18 7.43 14.20
CA ASN A 92 -4.43 8.45 14.92
C ASN A 92 -5.26 9.71 15.17
N ARG A 93 -6.08 10.12 14.21
CA ARG A 93 -7.01 11.24 14.39
C ARG A 93 -8.11 10.94 15.41
N ALA A 94 -8.65 9.72 15.38
CA ALA A 94 -9.64 9.26 16.36
C ALA A 94 -9.05 9.20 17.79
N ALA A 95 -7.73 8.97 17.91
CA ALA A 95 -6.98 9.05 19.16
C ALA A 95 -6.68 10.50 19.62
N GLY A 96 -7.18 11.52 18.91
CA GLY A 96 -7.06 12.93 19.30
C GLY A 96 -5.88 13.69 18.69
N MET A 97 -5.12 13.09 17.79
CA MET A 97 -4.03 13.80 17.09
C MET A 97 -4.60 14.81 16.09
N ASP A 98 -3.94 15.95 15.95
CA ASP A 98 -4.22 16.84 14.82
C ASP A 98 -3.84 16.18 13.46
N ALA A 99 -4.35 16.73 12.36
CA ALA A 99 -4.16 16.12 11.04
C ALA A 99 -2.69 16.03 10.62
N ALA A 100 -1.85 17.01 10.98
CA ALA A 100 -0.45 17.03 10.63
C ALA A 100 0.35 16.02 11.46
N GLN A 101 0.02 15.91 12.74
CA GLN A 101 0.61 14.91 13.64
C GLN A 101 0.20 13.50 13.22
N ALA A 102 -1.07 13.25 12.98
CA ALA A 102 -1.59 11.96 12.54
C ALA A 102 -0.92 11.48 11.24
N LEU A 103 -0.73 12.39 10.27
CA LEU A 103 -0.05 12.09 9.02
C LEU A 103 1.42 11.75 9.23
N ARG A 104 2.14 12.49 10.09
CA ARG A 104 3.56 12.21 10.40
C ARG A 104 3.74 10.85 11.05
N GLU A 105 2.94 10.55 12.06
CA GLU A 105 3.01 9.26 12.76
C GLU A 105 2.67 8.10 11.82
N ALA A 106 1.61 8.23 11.03
CA ALA A 106 1.24 7.22 10.02
C ALA A 106 2.36 7.04 8.97
N SER A 107 3.03 8.11 8.55
CA SER A 107 4.16 8.04 7.61
C SER A 107 5.34 7.27 8.21
N ASN A 108 5.70 7.56 9.44
CA ASN A 108 6.77 6.85 10.16
C ASN A 108 6.43 5.37 10.34
N GLU A 109 5.20 5.07 10.72
CA GLU A 109 4.72 3.71 10.91
C GLU A 109 4.65 2.95 9.59
N GLY A 110 4.07 3.53 8.55
CA GLY A 110 4.00 2.96 7.21
C GLY A 110 5.37 2.64 6.62
N LEU A 111 6.37 3.51 6.82
CA LEU A 111 7.76 3.24 6.39
C LEU A 111 8.35 2.05 7.12
N ARG A 112 8.15 1.94 8.45
CA ARG A 112 8.62 0.78 9.22
C ARG A 112 7.94 -0.51 8.79
N MET A 113 6.61 -0.48 8.58
CA MET A 113 5.84 -1.63 8.11
C MET A 113 6.31 -2.07 6.72
N LEU A 114 6.51 -1.13 5.79
CA LEU A 114 7.00 -1.42 4.46
C LEU A 114 8.43 -1.99 4.49
N GLY A 115 9.30 -1.45 5.33
CA GLY A 115 10.65 -1.97 5.51
C GLY A 115 10.67 -3.41 6.04
N ARG A 116 9.80 -3.74 6.99
CA ARG A 116 9.63 -5.12 7.48
C ARG A 116 9.04 -6.03 6.41
N LEU A 117 8.03 -5.57 5.69
CA LEU A 117 7.43 -6.31 4.59
C LEU A 117 8.49 -6.69 3.54
N VAL A 118 9.30 -5.73 3.09
CA VAL A 118 10.33 -5.99 2.07
C VAL A 118 11.38 -6.98 2.57
N LYS A 119 11.79 -6.89 3.84
CA LYS A 119 12.72 -7.85 4.46
C LYS A 119 12.12 -9.25 4.59
N GLY A 120 10.82 -9.33 4.90
CA GLY A 120 10.08 -10.59 5.11
C GLY A 120 9.43 -11.15 3.85
N ALA A 121 9.50 -10.46 2.72
CA ALA A 121 8.88 -10.91 1.48
C ALA A 121 9.56 -12.16 0.93
N PRO A 122 8.79 -13.10 0.35
CA PRO A 122 9.35 -14.22 -0.41
C PRO A 122 10.27 -13.68 -1.52
N ARG A 123 11.38 -14.37 -1.77
CA ARG A 123 12.38 -13.90 -2.75
C ARG A 123 12.05 -14.27 -4.19
N PHE A 124 11.27 -15.33 -4.39
CA PHE A 124 10.96 -15.90 -5.71
C PHE A 124 9.51 -16.41 -5.73
N ASP A 125 8.91 -16.40 -6.90
CA ASP A 125 7.62 -17.05 -7.22
C ASP A 125 6.48 -16.71 -6.23
N PHE A 126 6.36 -15.46 -5.83
CA PHE A 126 5.33 -15.01 -4.90
C PHE A 126 4.18 -14.29 -5.61
N THR A 127 3.02 -14.41 -5.02
CA THR A 127 1.80 -13.73 -5.45
C THR A 127 1.49 -12.51 -4.57
N TYR A 128 0.53 -11.68 -4.98
CA TYR A 128 0.02 -10.61 -4.11
C TYR A 128 -0.60 -11.15 -2.81
N LYS A 129 -1.20 -12.34 -2.85
CA LYS A 129 -1.70 -13.01 -1.64
C LYS A 129 -0.55 -13.33 -0.67
N ASP A 130 0.58 -13.81 -1.16
CA ASP A 130 1.75 -14.12 -0.33
C ASP A 130 2.36 -12.85 0.28
N MET A 131 2.42 -11.77 -0.51
CA MET A 131 2.85 -10.47 -0.02
C MET A 131 1.90 -9.91 1.06
N ALA A 132 0.58 -10.07 0.89
CA ALA A 132 -0.40 -9.65 1.89
C ALA A 132 -0.24 -10.45 3.19
N LYS A 133 -0.01 -11.77 3.11
CA LYS A 133 0.31 -12.61 4.28
C LYS A 133 1.61 -12.16 4.96
N ALA A 134 2.66 -11.87 4.19
CA ALA A 134 3.91 -11.36 4.74
C ALA A 134 3.72 -9.99 5.43
N PHE A 135 2.85 -9.15 4.92
CA PHE A 135 2.54 -7.85 5.52
C PHE A 135 1.81 -8.02 6.86
N ILE A 136 0.79 -8.89 6.91
CA ILE A 136 0.09 -9.23 8.15
C ILE A 136 1.05 -9.84 9.18
N ALA A 137 1.90 -10.78 8.76
CA ALA A 137 2.91 -11.38 9.65
C ALA A 137 3.89 -10.34 10.19
N SER A 138 4.34 -9.41 9.34
CA SER A 138 5.26 -8.34 9.73
C SER A 138 4.67 -7.39 10.77
N ASP A 139 3.38 -7.06 10.66
CA ASP A 139 2.70 -6.24 11.66
C ASP A 139 2.45 -7.03 12.94
N ARG A 140 1.91 -8.26 12.85
CA ARG A 140 1.64 -9.12 14.01
C ARG A 140 2.89 -9.35 14.86
N ASP A 141 4.00 -9.69 14.23
CA ASP A 141 5.22 -10.11 14.92
C ASP A 141 6.16 -8.94 15.22
N GLY A 142 6.08 -7.85 14.47
CA GLY A 142 6.98 -6.70 14.62
C GLY A 142 6.33 -5.41 15.12
N ASN A 143 5.01 -5.38 15.28
CA ASN A 143 4.23 -4.22 15.71
C ASN A 143 3.05 -4.62 16.63
N GLU A 144 3.20 -5.75 17.32
CA GLU A 144 2.20 -6.30 18.26
C GLU A 144 0.81 -6.53 17.63
N GLY A 145 0.75 -6.63 16.28
CA GLY A 145 -0.49 -6.83 15.54
C GLY A 145 -1.42 -5.61 15.51
N LYS A 146 -0.90 -4.43 15.76
CA LYS A 146 -1.67 -3.19 15.90
C LYS A 146 -2.59 -2.92 14.70
N HIS A 147 -2.16 -3.26 13.47
CA HIS A 147 -2.90 -2.99 12.24
C HIS A 147 -3.29 -4.25 11.47
N VAL A 148 -3.19 -5.44 12.06
CA VAL A 148 -3.53 -6.72 11.40
C VAL A 148 -4.93 -6.70 10.80
N ASP A 149 -5.93 -6.20 11.53
CA ASP A 149 -7.32 -6.16 11.06
C ASP A 149 -7.48 -5.16 9.92
N LEU A 150 -6.86 -3.98 10.02
CA LEU A 150 -6.87 -2.95 8.98
C LEU A 150 -6.23 -3.46 7.69
N ILE A 151 -5.05 -4.08 7.78
CA ILE A 151 -4.35 -4.69 6.65
C ILE A 151 -5.24 -5.77 6.03
N THR A 152 -5.72 -6.70 6.84
CA THR A 152 -6.55 -7.82 6.37
C THR A 152 -7.79 -7.32 5.63
N GLN A 153 -8.49 -6.35 6.21
CA GLN A 153 -9.70 -5.81 5.60
C GLN A 153 -9.42 -5.06 4.29
N SER A 154 -8.36 -4.24 4.24
CA SER A 154 -7.97 -3.51 3.03
C SER A 154 -7.66 -4.46 1.87
N TYR A 155 -6.91 -5.52 2.14
CA TYR A 155 -6.56 -6.51 1.11
C TYR A 155 -7.73 -7.43 0.72
N LYS A 156 -8.66 -7.73 1.64
CA LYS A 156 -9.94 -8.40 1.30
C LYS A 156 -10.82 -7.52 0.42
N ASN A 157 -10.98 -6.25 0.75
CA ASN A 157 -11.78 -5.29 -0.03
C ASN A 157 -11.29 -5.16 -1.47
N ARG A 158 -10.00 -5.35 -1.70
CA ARG A 158 -9.35 -5.34 -3.02
C ARG A 158 -9.35 -6.71 -3.71
N GLY A 159 -9.87 -7.76 -3.07
CA GLY A 159 -9.86 -9.12 -3.60
C GLY A 159 -8.47 -9.77 -3.68
N ILE A 160 -7.44 -9.16 -3.11
CA ILE A 160 -6.08 -9.74 -3.01
C ILE A 160 -6.09 -10.91 -2.02
N LEU A 161 -6.80 -10.75 -0.90
CA LEU A 161 -7.14 -11.84 0.00
C LEU A 161 -8.59 -12.27 -0.26
N PRO A 162 -8.90 -13.57 -0.25
CA PRO A 162 -10.26 -14.04 -0.40
C PRO A 162 -11.13 -13.63 0.79
N ALA A 163 -12.45 -13.55 0.59
CA ALA A 163 -13.39 -13.10 1.62
C ALA A 163 -13.35 -13.99 2.88
N ASP A 164 -13.15 -15.30 2.70
CA ASP A 164 -13.04 -16.32 3.75
C ASP A 164 -11.64 -16.49 4.33
N PHE A 165 -10.68 -15.63 3.91
CA PHE A 165 -9.30 -15.68 4.44
C PHE A 165 -9.27 -15.62 5.96
N SER A 166 -8.50 -16.54 6.56
CA SER A 166 -8.28 -16.63 8.01
C SER A 166 -6.86 -16.27 8.38
N LEU A 167 -6.68 -15.58 9.50
CA LEU A 167 -5.36 -15.28 10.07
C LEU A 167 -4.56 -16.52 10.44
N SER A 168 -5.19 -17.67 10.61
CA SER A 168 -4.51 -18.95 10.78
C SER A 168 -3.69 -19.40 9.57
N GLU A 169 -3.96 -18.83 8.39
CA GLU A 169 -3.17 -19.05 7.17
C GLU A 169 -1.84 -18.25 7.13
N VAL A 170 -1.64 -17.35 8.10
CA VAL A 170 -0.45 -16.50 8.16
C VAL A 170 0.62 -17.18 8.99
N GLY A 171 1.70 -17.60 8.34
CA GLY A 171 2.90 -18.11 9.00
C GLY A 171 3.62 -17.04 9.84
N PRO A 172 4.67 -17.41 10.58
CA PRO A 172 5.49 -16.46 11.32
C PRO A 172 6.21 -15.50 10.35
N SER A 173 6.48 -14.27 10.82
CA SER A 173 7.33 -13.34 10.07
C SER A 173 8.77 -13.87 10.06
N PRO A 174 9.44 -13.88 8.91
CA PRO A 174 10.86 -14.20 8.85
C PRO A 174 11.75 -13.06 9.38
N VAL A 175 11.17 -11.92 9.73
CA VAL A 175 11.91 -10.75 10.28
C VAL A 175 11.90 -10.80 11.80
N PRO A 176 13.06 -10.69 12.48
CA PRO A 176 13.14 -10.61 13.92
C PRO A 176 12.29 -9.49 14.52
N ARG A 177 11.76 -9.70 15.74
CA ARG A 177 10.88 -8.73 16.43
C ARG A 177 11.57 -7.40 16.75
N SER A 178 12.89 -7.37 16.90
CA SER A 178 13.63 -6.15 17.17
C SER A 178 14.86 -6.00 16.28
N LEU A 179 15.11 -4.77 15.84
CA LEU A 179 16.37 -4.41 15.16
C LEU A 179 17.58 -4.53 16.11
N THR A 180 17.34 -4.54 17.44
CA THR A 180 18.36 -4.75 18.46
C THR A 180 18.92 -6.17 18.46
N ASP A 181 18.13 -7.16 18.02
CA ASP A 181 18.59 -8.55 17.94
C ASP A 181 19.57 -8.74 16.77
N GLU A 182 19.38 -8.02 15.65
CA GLU A 182 20.35 -7.99 14.54
C GLU A 182 21.65 -7.28 14.94
N GLN A 183 21.56 -6.18 15.67
CA GLN A 183 22.76 -5.47 16.19
C GLN A 183 23.50 -6.29 17.23
N ALA A 184 22.80 -7.05 18.06
CA ALA A 184 23.42 -7.96 19.02
C ALA A 184 24.08 -9.18 18.36
N ALA A 185 23.59 -9.63 17.19
CA ALA A 185 24.20 -10.72 16.44
C ALA A 185 25.49 -10.28 15.72
N VAL A 186 25.52 -9.05 15.19
CA VAL A 186 26.70 -8.49 14.49
C VAL A 186 27.85 -8.14 15.46
N GLN A 187 27.58 -7.93 16.76
CA GLN A 187 28.61 -7.65 17.75
C GLN A 187 29.26 -8.92 18.35
N LYS A 188 28.83 -10.11 17.96
CA LYS A 188 29.38 -11.39 18.46
C LYS A 188 30.36 -12.07 17.50
N ASP A 189 30.56 -11.53 16.32
CA ASP A 189 31.58 -11.93 15.33
C ASP A 189 32.70 -10.88 15.28
#